data_ad06a63281cddf4d253181661cdd065a
#
_entry.id   ad06a63281cddf4d253181661cdd065a
#
_cell.length_a   1.000
_cell.length_b   1.000
_cell.length_c   1.000
_cell.angle_alpha   90.00
_cell.angle_beta   90.00
_cell.angle_gamma   90.00
#
_symmetry.space_group_name_H-M   'P 1'
#
loop_
_entity.id
_entity.type
_entity.pdbx_description
1 polymer ?
#
loop_
_entity_poly.entity_id
_entity_poly.type
_entity_poly.pdbx_seq_one_letter_code
_entity_poly.pdbx_strand_id
1 'polypeptide(L)'
;MLPIHTQVIEKTQKCIALAEVKLGKSFPLPTIKFNQRGKIAGSARLQGWEVRFNPVLLAENPEAFLTEVVPHEVAHLLAFRLFGRVRPHGAEWQTMMTQVFGIPARTTHSFDIQSVRGQTFPYSCACCEHQLTIRRHNKVLRQQAVYHCTKCRQPLTPQQ
;
A
#
# COMPACT_ATOMS: atom_id res chain seq x y z
N MET A 1 1.63 7.40 -26.74
CA MET A 1 1.20 7.00 -25.38
C MET A 1 2.15 7.62 -24.36
N LEU A 2 1.63 8.22 -23.30
CA LEU A 2 2.45 8.83 -22.28
C LEU A 2 3.11 7.75 -21.40
N PRO A 3 4.35 7.97 -20.95
CA PRO A 3 4.96 7.08 -19.97
C PRO A 3 4.07 6.95 -18.72
N ILE A 4 4.09 5.77 -18.10
CA ILE A 4 3.20 5.50 -16.97
C ILE A 4 3.44 6.46 -15.79
N HIS A 5 4.68 6.86 -15.53
CA HIS A 5 4.96 7.83 -14.46
C HIS A 5 4.28 9.17 -14.75
N THR A 6 4.32 9.62 -15.99
CA THR A 6 3.63 10.84 -16.42
C THR A 6 2.12 10.71 -16.24
N GLN A 7 1.55 9.55 -16.58
CA GLN A 7 0.12 9.29 -16.37
C GLN A 7 -0.26 9.34 -14.89
N VAL A 8 0.58 8.82 -14.00
CA VAL A 8 0.36 8.89 -12.55
C VAL A 8 0.39 10.32 -12.06
N ILE A 9 1.35 11.12 -12.54
CA ILE A 9 1.43 12.55 -12.19
C ILE A 9 0.19 13.28 -12.64
N GLU A 10 -0.26 13.07 -13.87
CA GLU A 10 -1.47 13.69 -14.40
C GLU A 10 -2.71 13.25 -13.64
N LYS A 11 -2.81 11.97 -13.28
CA LYS A 11 -3.93 11.46 -12.48
C LYS A 11 -3.96 12.09 -11.10
N THR A 12 -2.79 12.26 -10.47
CA THR A 12 -2.70 12.95 -9.18
C THR A 12 -3.20 14.39 -9.30
N GLN A 13 -2.80 15.09 -10.35
CA GLN A 13 -3.26 16.46 -10.61
C GLN A 13 -4.78 16.50 -10.80
N LYS A 14 -5.35 15.54 -11.53
CA LYS A 14 -6.79 15.44 -11.74
C LYS A 14 -7.53 15.17 -10.44
N CYS A 15 -6.99 14.32 -9.58
CA CYS A 15 -7.58 14.04 -8.27
C CYS A 15 -7.62 15.30 -7.40
N ILE A 16 -6.54 16.07 -7.37
CA ILE A 16 -6.48 17.33 -6.64
C ILE A 16 -7.49 18.33 -7.21
N ALA A 17 -7.54 18.48 -8.54
CA ALA A 17 -8.47 19.40 -9.18
C ALA A 17 -9.94 19.03 -8.89
N LEU A 18 -10.25 17.73 -8.93
CA LEU A 18 -11.60 17.24 -8.62
C LEU A 18 -11.97 17.53 -7.16
N ALA A 19 -11.03 17.32 -6.25
CA ALA A 19 -11.22 17.61 -4.83
C ALA A 19 -11.48 19.10 -4.61
N GLU A 20 -10.73 19.98 -5.29
CA GLU A 20 -10.93 21.42 -5.19
C GLU A 20 -12.33 21.83 -5.61
N VAL A 21 -12.82 21.28 -6.72
CA VAL A 21 -14.17 21.57 -7.22
C VAL A 21 -15.23 21.08 -6.24
N LYS A 22 -15.12 19.83 -5.79
CA LYS A 22 -16.16 19.23 -4.94
C LYS A 22 -16.16 19.76 -3.50
N LEU A 23 -15.00 20.14 -2.98
CA LEU A 23 -14.87 20.61 -1.62
C LEU A 23 -14.88 22.14 -1.50
N GLY A 24 -14.77 22.85 -2.62
CA GLY A 24 -14.75 24.31 -2.65
C GLY A 24 -13.52 24.89 -1.95
N LYS A 25 -12.38 24.22 -2.02
CA LYS A 25 -11.13 24.63 -1.41
C LYS A 25 -9.97 24.45 -2.37
N SER A 26 -8.86 25.13 -2.11
CA SER A 26 -7.63 24.97 -2.89
C SER A 26 -6.66 24.08 -2.15
N PHE A 27 -5.96 23.23 -2.90
CA PHE A 27 -4.94 22.32 -2.36
C PHE A 27 -3.67 22.41 -3.21
N PRO A 28 -2.48 22.45 -2.60
CA PRO A 28 -1.25 22.38 -3.37
C PRO A 28 -1.09 21.00 -3.99
N LEU A 29 -0.36 20.91 -5.09
CA LEU A 29 -0.02 19.62 -5.67
C LEU A 29 0.98 18.92 -4.73
N PRO A 30 0.75 17.64 -4.41
CA PRO A 30 1.71 16.92 -3.58
C PRO A 30 2.98 16.58 -4.36
N THR A 31 4.07 16.39 -3.64
CA THR A 31 5.27 15.82 -4.20
C THR A 31 5.01 14.36 -4.54
N ILE A 32 5.41 13.92 -5.72
CA ILE A 32 5.18 12.55 -6.19
C ILE A 32 6.53 11.86 -6.34
N LYS A 33 6.71 10.72 -5.67
CA LYS A 33 7.93 9.91 -5.75
C LYS A 33 7.60 8.48 -6.13
N PHE A 34 8.52 7.84 -6.85
CA PHE A 34 8.38 6.46 -7.30
C PHE A 34 9.44 5.60 -6.62
N ASN A 35 9.46 5.65 -5.28
CA ASN A 35 10.48 5.00 -4.47
C ASN A 35 9.92 4.12 -3.36
N GLN A 36 8.63 3.80 -3.39
CA GLN A 36 8.05 2.84 -2.46
C GLN A 36 8.54 1.44 -2.79
N ARG A 37 8.97 0.69 -1.78
CA ARG A 37 9.53 -0.65 -1.95
C ARG A 37 8.69 -1.70 -1.24
N GLY A 38 8.89 -2.96 -1.60
CA GLY A 38 8.25 -4.10 -0.97
C GLY A 38 6.84 -4.35 -1.50
N LYS A 39 5.97 -4.84 -0.63
CA LYS A 39 4.62 -5.28 -0.99
C LYS A 39 3.59 -4.17 -1.05
N ILE A 40 3.94 -3.00 -0.55
CA ILE A 40 3.03 -1.85 -0.46
C ILE A 40 3.01 -1.13 -1.81
N ALA A 41 1.81 -0.91 -2.34
CA ALA A 41 1.63 -0.24 -3.63
C ALA A 41 1.97 1.24 -3.56
N GLY A 42 1.57 1.93 -2.48
CA GLY A 42 1.83 3.33 -2.31
C GLY A 42 1.71 3.75 -0.86
N SER A 43 2.11 4.97 -0.58
CA SER A 43 1.98 5.57 0.75
C SER A 43 1.80 7.08 0.63
N ALA A 44 1.19 7.67 1.65
CA ALA A 44 1.00 9.11 1.76
C ALA A 44 1.76 9.64 2.97
N ARG A 45 2.65 10.59 2.75
CA ARG A 45 3.36 11.31 3.80
C ARG A 45 2.56 12.55 4.14
N LEU A 46 1.78 12.48 5.22
CA LEU A 46 0.75 13.48 5.51
C LEU A 46 1.33 14.87 5.76
N GLN A 47 2.31 14.98 6.65
CA GLN A 47 2.91 16.26 6.98
C GLN A 47 3.75 16.84 5.84
N GLY A 48 4.44 15.96 5.11
CA GLY A 48 5.26 16.37 3.97
C GLY A 48 4.46 16.65 2.70
N TRP A 49 3.16 16.37 2.70
CA TRP A 49 2.29 16.51 1.53
C TRP A 49 2.88 15.82 0.30
N GLU A 50 3.17 14.52 0.48
CA GLU A 50 3.89 13.71 -0.50
C GLU A 50 3.20 12.36 -0.67
N VAL A 51 3.17 11.87 -1.91
CA VAL A 51 2.72 10.51 -2.23
C VAL A 51 3.88 9.73 -2.84
N ARG A 52 3.98 8.45 -2.48
CA ARG A 52 5.03 7.55 -2.98
C ARG A 52 4.37 6.34 -3.59
N PHE A 53 4.88 5.93 -4.74
CA PHE A 53 4.35 4.76 -5.46
C PHE A 53 5.45 3.73 -5.69
N ASN A 54 5.05 2.47 -5.67
CA ASN A 54 5.94 1.35 -5.92
C ASN A 54 6.12 1.19 -7.44
N PRO A 55 7.31 1.46 -7.98
CA PRO A 55 7.49 1.45 -9.43
C PRO A 55 7.37 0.05 -10.04
N VAL A 56 7.70 -1.00 -9.29
CA VAL A 56 7.57 -2.37 -9.79
C VAL A 56 6.09 -2.76 -9.92
N LEU A 57 5.32 -2.57 -8.86
CA LEU A 57 3.88 -2.87 -8.90
C LEU A 57 3.13 -1.97 -9.89
N LEU A 58 3.56 -0.72 -10.04
CA LEU A 58 3.00 0.19 -11.04
C LEU A 58 3.22 -0.32 -12.46
N ALA A 59 4.43 -0.77 -12.77
CA ALA A 59 4.73 -1.31 -14.10
C ALA A 59 3.91 -2.55 -14.42
N GLU A 60 3.62 -3.37 -13.41
CA GLU A 60 2.83 -4.59 -13.56
C GLU A 60 1.31 -4.33 -13.56
N ASN A 61 0.85 -3.24 -12.96
CA ASN A 61 -0.59 -2.96 -12.77
C ASN A 61 -0.93 -1.49 -13.07
N PRO A 62 -0.62 -0.98 -14.29
CA PRO A 62 -0.75 0.45 -14.55
C PRO A 62 -2.17 0.99 -14.41
N GLU A 63 -3.17 0.27 -14.92
CA GLU A 63 -4.55 0.75 -14.84
C GLU A 63 -5.07 0.79 -13.39
N ALA A 64 -4.79 -0.24 -12.60
CA ALA A 64 -5.23 -0.29 -11.21
C ALA A 64 -4.57 0.83 -10.39
N PHE A 65 -3.33 1.21 -10.70
CA PHE A 65 -2.71 2.36 -10.06
C PHE A 65 -3.45 3.66 -10.39
N LEU A 66 -3.80 3.85 -11.66
CA LEU A 66 -4.50 5.07 -12.07
C LEU A 66 -5.92 5.13 -11.49
N THR A 67 -6.63 4.01 -11.41
CA THR A 67 -8.03 3.99 -10.97
C THR A 67 -8.21 3.85 -9.47
N GLU A 68 -7.28 3.24 -8.77
CA GLU A 68 -7.44 2.93 -7.34
C GLU A 68 -6.31 3.47 -6.45
N VAL A 69 -5.04 3.20 -6.77
CA VAL A 69 -3.94 3.51 -5.86
C VAL A 69 -3.70 5.01 -5.77
N VAL A 70 -3.71 5.73 -6.87
CA VAL A 70 -3.51 7.19 -6.87
C VAL A 70 -4.61 7.88 -6.06
N PRO A 71 -5.91 7.63 -6.31
CA PRO A 71 -6.97 8.22 -5.48
C PRO A 71 -6.86 7.83 -4.02
N HIS A 72 -6.48 6.57 -3.73
CA HIS A 72 -6.32 6.07 -2.37
C HIS A 72 -5.33 6.93 -1.56
N GLU A 73 -4.16 7.20 -2.16
CA GLU A 73 -3.13 7.98 -1.46
C GLU A 73 -3.48 9.47 -1.39
N VAL A 74 -4.08 10.02 -2.44
CA VAL A 74 -4.57 11.40 -2.42
C VAL A 74 -5.66 11.57 -1.37
N ALA A 75 -6.55 10.57 -1.22
CA ALA A 75 -7.60 10.61 -0.20
C ALA A 75 -7.02 10.70 1.21
N HIS A 76 -5.90 10.03 1.50
CA HIS A 76 -5.22 10.17 2.78
C HIS A 76 -4.74 11.60 3.03
N LEU A 77 -4.15 12.23 2.00
CA LEU A 77 -3.70 13.62 2.11
C LEU A 77 -4.87 14.57 2.37
N LEU A 78 -5.97 14.39 1.63
CA LEU A 78 -7.16 15.23 1.77
C LEU A 78 -7.80 15.08 3.16
N ALA A 79 -7.94 13.86 3.64
CA ALA A 79 -8.50 13.60 4.96
C ALA A 79 -7.66 14.28 6.06
N PHE A 80 -6.34 14.19 5.95
CA PHE A 80 -5.44 14.85 6.89
C PHE A 80 -5.59 16.38 6.82
N ARG A 81 -5.64 16.95 5.62
CA ARG A 81 -5.73 18.41 5.43
C ARG A 81 -7.03 18.97 5.99
N LEU A 82 -8.14 18.23 5.83
CA LEU A 82 -9.46 18.70 6.23
C LEU A 82 -9.76 18.42 7.72
N PHE A 83 -9.30 17.31 8.25
CA PHE A 83 -9.70 16.83 9.57
C PHE A 83 -8.53 16.62 10.54
N GLY A 84 -7.30 16.83 10.10
CA GLY A 84 -6.11 16.56 10.91
C GLY A 84 -5.80 15.07 10.96
N ARG A 85 -5.14 14.64 12.04
CA ARG A 85 -4.81 13.23 12.20
C ARG A 85 -6.07 12.45 12.52
N VAL A 86 -6.47 11.60 11.60
CA VAL A 86 -7.63 10.72 11.72
C VAL A 86 -7.17 9.28 11.54
N ARG A 87 -8.04 8.35 11.89
CA ARG A 87 -7.76 6.92 11.76
C ARG A 87 -7.55 6.59 10.28
N PRO A 88 -6.43 5.93 9.91
CA PRO A 88 -6.23 5.50 8.52
C PRO A 88 -7.38 4.59 8.07
N HIS A 89 -7.88 4.83 6.85
CA HIS A 89 -9.02 4.11 6.29
C HIS A 89 -10.31 4.24 7.10
N GLY A 90 -10.39 5.23 7.99
CA GLY A 90 -11.60 5.54 8.74
C GLY A 90 -12.63 6.31 7.91
N ALA A 91 -13.66 6.82 8.59
CA ALA A 91 -14.80 7.46 7.93
C ALA A 91 -14.40 8.64 7.05
N GLU A 92 -13.44 9.44 7.46
CA GLU A 92 -12.98 10.63 6.73
C GLU A 92 -12.32 10.25 5.40
N TRP A 93 -11.44 9.25 5.42
CA TRP A 93 -10.81 8.73 4.22
C TRP A 93 -11.83 8.07 3.31
N GLN A 94 -12.75 7.26 3.86
CA GLN A 94 -13.81 6.61 3.09
C GLN A 94 -14.68 7.64 2.38
N THR A 95 -15.00 8.75 3.05
CA THR A 95 -15.76 9.84 2.46
C THR A 95 -15.02 10.44 1.26
N MET A 96 -13.71 10.64 1.36
CA MET A 96 -12.93 11.14 0.23
C MET A 96 -13.00 10.17 -0.94
N MET A 97 -12.85 8.87 -0.70
CA MET A 97 -12.90 7.86 -1.76
C MET A 97 -14.27 7.80 -2.45
N THR A 98 -15.35 7.77 -1.68
CA THR A 98 -16.69 7.56 -2.23
C THR A 98 -17.35 8.85 -2.70
N GLN A 99 -17.24 9.93 -1.95
CA GLN A 99 -17.94 11.19 -2.24
C GLN A 99 -17.16 12.11 -3.17
N VAL A 100 -15.84 12.15 -3.05
CA VAL A 100 -15.01 12.99 -3.92
C VAL A 100 -14.62 12.24 -5.19
N PHE A 101 -14.09 11.03 -5.06
CA PHE A 101 -13.59 10.28 -6.22
C PHE A 101 -14.60 9.31 -6.83
N GLY A 102 -15.69 9.02 -6.12
CA GLY A 102 -16.75 8.15 -6.64
C GLY A 102 -16.33 6.71 -6.87
N ILE A 103 -15.39 6.21 -6.07
CA ILE A 103 -14.87 4.85 -6.20
C ILE A 103 -14.99 4.08 -4.87
N PRO A 104 -14.97 2.73 -4.91
CA PRO A 104 -15.03 1.96 -3.68
C PRO A 104 -13.86 2.25 -2.75
N ALA A 105 -14.14 2.29 -1.45
CA ALA A 105 -13.12 2.55 -0.42
C ALA A 105 -12.42 1.26 -0.01
N ARG A 106 -11.63 0.68 -0.90
CA ARG A 106 -10.86 -0.53 -0.63
C ARG A 106 -9.57 -0.18 0.11
N THR A 107 -9.30 -0.89 1.19
CA THR A 107 -8.15 -0.62 2.05
C THR A 107 -6.88 -1.35 1.62
N THR A 108 -7.02 -2.46 0.87
CA THR A 108 -5.89 -3.26 0.41
C THR A 108 -6.00 -3.55 -1.08
N HIS A 109 -4.85 -3.81 -1.72
CA HIS A 109 -4.82 -4.24 -3.10
C HIS A 109 -4.76 -5.77 -3.20
N SER A 110 -5.07 -6.29 -4.39
CA SER A 110 -5.00 -7.72 -4.70
C SER A 110 -3.92 -8.03 -5.74
N PHE A 111 -2.87 -7.21 -5.80
CA PHE A 111 -1.80 -7.38 -6.78
C PHE A 111 -0.95 -8.61 -6.47
N ASP A 112 -0.45 -9.26 -7.52
CA ASP A 112 0.56 -10.29 -7.37
C ASP A 112 1.86 -9.64 -6.86
N ILE A 113 2.39 -10.17 -5.77
CA ILE A 113 3.57 -9.61 -5.11
C ILE A 113 4.82 -10.47 -5.30
N GLN A 114 4.78 -11.43 -6.21
CA GLN A 114 5.90 -12.36 -6.43
C GLN A 114 7.21 -11.63 -6.75
N SER A 115 7.14 -10.59 -7.57
CA SER A 115 8.31 -9.83 -8.01
C SER A 115 8.89 -8.89 -6.96
N VAL A 116 8.16 -8.59 -5.88
CA VAL A 116 8.57 -7.62 -4.85
C VAL A 116 8.72 -8.22 -3.46
N ARG A 117 8.19 -9.42 -3.23
CA ARG A 117 8.35 -10.06 -1.93
C ARG A 117 9.79 -10.53 -1.76
N GLY A 118 10.27 -10.43 -0.51
CA GLY A 118 11.59 -10.95 -0.18
C GLY A 118 11.65 -12.46 -0.26
N GLN A 119 12.87 -13.00 -0.16
CA GLN A 119 13.08 -14.44 -0.13
C GLN A 119 12.36 -15.04 1.08
N THR A 120 11.72 -16.19 0.86
CA THR A 120 11.05 -16.95 1.92
C THR A 120 11.71 -18.32 2.07
N PHE A 121 11.55 -18.91 3.26
CA PHE A 121 12.17 -20.18 3.62
C PHE A 121 11.08 -21.15 4.06
N PRO A 122 11.07 -22.40 3.52
CA PRO A 122 10.04 -23.35 3.87
C PRO A 122 10.21 -23.90 5.27
N TYR A 123 9.12 -23.93 6.00
CA TYR A 123 9.02 -24.52 7.34
C TYR A 123 7.81 -25.43 7.39
N SER A 124 7.80 -26.36 8.30
CA SER A 124 6.67 -27.27 8.47
C SER A 124 6.28 -27.41 9.94
N CYS A 125 5.03 -27.68 10.16
CA CYS A 125 4.48 -28.10 11.45
C CYS A 125 3.80 -29.47 11.26
N ALA A 126 3.03 -29.89 12.26
CA ALA A 126 2.35 -31.19 12.16
C ALA A 126 1.24 -31.24 11.13
N CYS A 127 0.65 -30.10 10.76
CA CYS A 127 -0.55 -30.07 9.90
C CYS A 127 -0.32 -29.47 8.50
N CYS A 128 0.67 -28.61 8.29
CA CYS A 128 0.85 -27.92 7.01
C CYS A 128 2.24 -27.33 6.85
N GLU A 129 2.50 -26.77 5.69
CA GLU A 129 3.75 -26.09 5.39
C GLU A 129 3.58 -24.58 5.56
N HIS A 130 4.69 -23.91 5.84
CA HIS A 130 4.73 -22.47 6.06
C HIS A 130 5.93 -21.87 5.33
N GLN A 131 5.85 -20.57 5.06
CA GLN A 131 6.96 -19.80 4.48
C GLN A 131 7.31 -18.67 5.45
N LEU A 132 8.53 -18.66 5.94
CA LEU A 132 9.01 -17.60 6.81
C LEU A 132 9.87 -16.62 6.04
N THR A 133 9.77 -15.33 6.41
CA THR A 133 10.63 -14.29 5.84
C THR A 133 12.08 -14.51 6.30
N ILE A 134 13.04 -13.92 5.60
CA ILE A 134 14.46 -14.02 5.97
C ILE A 134 14.70 -13.50 7.41
N ARG A 135 13.96 -12.46 7.80
CA ARG A 135 14.07 -11.91 9.15
C ARG A 135 13.66 -12.93 10.22
N ARG A 136 12.54 -13.60 10.03
CA ARG A 136 12.07 -14.64 10.96
C ARG A 136 12.95 -15.88 10.90
N HIS A 137 13.35 -16.29 9.71
CA HIS A 137 14.24 -17.42 9.51
C HIS A 137 15.56 -17.21 10.27
N ASN A 138 16.18 -16.04 10.17
CA ASN A 138 17.41 -15.73 10.86
C ASN A 138 17.25 -15.77 12.39
N LYS A 139 16.10 -15.30 12.91
CA LYS A 139 15.81 -15.38 14.34
C LYS A 139 15.74 -16.83 14.83
N VAL A 140 15.15 -17.71 14.04
CA VAL A 140 15.10 -19.13 14.37
C VAL A 140 16.51 -19.73 14.38
N LEU A 141 17.33 -19.44 13.37
CA LEU A 141 18.69 -19.95 13.28
C LEU A 141 19.56 -19.48 14.47
N ARG A 142 19.33 -18.27 14.96
CA ARG A 142 20.06 -17.71 16.10
C ARG A 142 19.46 -18.10 17.44
N GLN A 143 18.45 -18.95 17.44
CA GLN A 143 17.74 -19.38 18.66
C GLN A 143 17.11 -18.21 19.43
N GLN A 144 16.73 -17.15 18.73
CA GLN A 144 16.10 -15.96 19.31
C GLN A 144 14.58 -16.04 19.30
N ALA A 145 13.99 -16.92 18.50
CA ALA A 145 12.55 -17.06 18.41
C ALA A 145 12.16 -18.47 17.96
N VAL A 146 10.98 -18.90 18.39
CA VAL A 146 10.31 -20.10 17.90
C VAL A 146 8.90 -19.70 17.48
N TYR A 147 8.53 -20.00 16.25
CA TYR A 147 7.20 -19.68 15.72
C TYR A 147 6.35 -20.94 15.74
N HIS A 148 5.06 -20.77 15.98
CA HIS A 148 4.11 -21.84 16.10
C HIS A 148 2.98 -21.70 15.08
N CYS A 149 2.46 -22.81 14.60
CA CYS A 149 1.30 -22.82 13.73
C CYS A 149 0.07 -22.34 14.51
N THR A 150 -0.71 -21.45 13.92
CA THR A 150 -1.94 -20.94 14.54
C THR A 150 -3.06 -22.00 14.59
N LYS A 151 -2.96 -23.04 13.76
CA LYS A 151 -3.95 -24.12 13.71
C LYS A 151 -3.65 -25.27 14.67
N CYS A 152 -2.46 -25.87 14.54
CA CYS A 152 -2.09 -27.02 15.37
C CYS A 152 -1.22 -26.66 16.57
N ARG A 153 -0.74 -25.42 16.63
CA ARG A 153 0.09 -24.87 17.72
C ARG A 153 1.44 -25.55 17.92
N GLN A 154 1.82 -26.42 17.00
CA GLN A 154 3.14 -27.04 17.03
C GLN A 154 4.21 -26.08 16.52
N PRO A 155 5.45 -26.22 16.99
CA PRO A 155 6.52 -25.36 16.51
C PRO A 155 6.82 -25.59 15.03
N LEU A 156 7.21 -24.52 14.33
CA LEU A 156 7.63 -24.60 12.95
C LEU A 156 9.10 -24.99 12.90
N THR A 157 9.39 -26.02 12.10
CA THR A 157 10.77 -26.50 11.91
C THR A 157 11.19 -26.31 10.47
N PRO A 158 12.49 -25.91 10.22
CA PRO A 158 12.96 -25.75 8.86
C PRO A 158 12.85 -27.05 8.07
N GLN A 159 12.40 -26.95 6.81
CA GLN A 159 12.48 -28.06 5.89
C GLN A 159 13.88 -28.13 5.30
N GLN A 160 14.37 -29.36 5.16
CA GLN A 160 15.69 -29.60 4.54
C GLN A 160 15.55 -29.86 3.05
#